data_ef92511fedc5f7603950c7f6404c2e0e
#
_entry.id   ef92511fedc5f7603950c7f6404c2e0e
#
_cell.length_a   1.000
_cell.length_b   1.000
_cell.length_c   1.000
_cell.angle_alpha   90.00
_cell.angle_beta   90.00
_cell.angle_gamma   90.00
#
_symmetry.space_group_name_H-M   'P 1'
#
loop_
_entity.id
_entity.type
_entity.pdbx_description
1 polymer ?
#
loop_
_entity_poly.entity_id
_entity_poly.type
_entity_poly.pdbx_seq_one_letter_code
_entity_poly.pdbx_strand_id
1 'polypeptide(L)'
;MGVSMKFTDLDQYLFGQGTNYEVYKKLGAHPTTYRRKKGVYFAVWAPNAQSVSVIGEFNDWEEEANPMEKVGPIGVYEVFVPEAKIGQLYKFFIVGAHGEKLYKADPYANEAELRPGTASRITDITDYKWKDATWIKNREKFDEQVEPMAIYEVHPGSWKKHPQSEENEKGFYNYREFAHALAAYVKEMGYTHVELMGIAEHPFDGSWGYQVTGYYAPTSRYGTPQDFKYMVDYLHQNKIGVILDWVPAHFPKDAHGLANFDGTAVYEHADPRQGEHPDWGTKIYNYGRPEVKNFLIANALYWVEECHVDGLRVDAVASMLYLDYGKKDGEWIANKYGGNQNLEAIEFFKHLNTVVLGRNHGTVMIAEESTAWPMVTGDAEKDGLGFSLKWNMGWMNDFLEYMKLDPYFRKFNHNKMTFSMSYAYSERYVLVLSHDEVVHLKCSMLEKMPGELPDKFKNLKAAYSFMNCHPGKKLLFMGQEFGQLREWSEERELDWFLLNEEPHKELQNYVHDLLTIYKKYPALYAGDNNPEGFEWINADDGDRSIFSFVRKSPTKRNNILYVVNFTPVDRPDYRVGVPKKKQYKLIMDENGLLEQPKTFKAVKQECDNREFSFAYPLPAYGVAIFTY
;
A
#
# COMPACT_ATOMS: atom_id res chain seq x y z
N MET A 1 22.23 3.95 30.04
CA MET A 1 22.41 2.56 30.50
C MET A 1 22.35 1.70 29.24
N GLY A 2 23.43 0.98 28.91
CA GLY A 2 23.40 0.09 27.73
C GLY A 2 22.36 -1.01 27.93
N VAL A 3 21.44 -1.15 26.99
CA VAL A 3 20.48 -2.25 26.95
C VAL A 3 21.28 -3.56 26.95
N SER A 4 20.98 -4.48 27.88
CA SER A 4 21.57 -5.82 27.87
C SER A 4 21.22 -6.47 26.54
N MET A 5 22.20 -6.79 25.72
CA MET A 5 21.97 -7.48 24.42
C MET A 5 21.48 -8.90 24.58
N LYS A 6 21.76 -9.56 25.71
CA LYS A 6 21.29 -10.93 25.97
C LYS A 6 19.78 -11.04 25.99
N PHE A 7 19.29 -12.13 25.41
CA PHE A 7 17.89 -12.51 25.45
C PHE A 7 17.51 -12.97 26.86
N THR A 8 16.80 -12.12 27.60
CA THR A 8 16.49 -12.33 29.02
C THR A 8 15.26 -13.23 29.22
N ASP A 9 15.02 -13.67 30.47
CA ASP A 9 13.79 -14.41 30.80
C ASP A 9 12.52 -13.61 30.53
N LEU A 10 12.58 -12.28 30.72
CA LEU A 10 11.48 -11.39 30.36
C LEU A 10 11.27 -11.34 28.83
N ASP A 11 12.35 -11.27 28.04
CA ASP A 11 12.27 -11.32 26.58
C ASP A 11 11.64 -12.64 26.11
N GLN A 12 12.04 -13.77 26.71
CA GLN A 12 11.46 -15.09 26.42
C GLN A 12 9.97 -15.13 26.74
N TYR A 13 9.58 -14.65 27.91
CA TYR A 13 8.18 -14.59 28.32
C TYR A 13 7.35 -13.74 27.35
N LEU A 14 7.76 -12.51 27.09
CA LEU A 14 7.03 -11.60 26.18
C LEU A 14 6.99 -12.14 24.75
N PHE A 15 8.07 -12.73 24.26
CA PHE A 15 8.13 -13.33 22.92
C PHE A 15 7.18 -14.53 22.81
N GLY A 16 7.16 -15.40 23.83
CA GLY A 16 6.23 -16.53 23.90
C GLY A 16 4.75 -16.11 24.13
N GLN A 17 4.49 -14.86 24.51
CA GLN A 17 3.13 -14.28 24.55
C GLN A 17 2.78 -13.52 23.26
N GLY A 18 3.72 -13.31 22.35
CA GLY A 18 3.52 -12.51 21.15
C GLY A 18 3.46 -11.01 21.40
N THR A 19 4.10 -10.53 22.47
CA THR A 19 4.02 -9.12 22.95
C THR A 19 5.38 -8.44 23.14
N ASN A 20 6.48 -9.06 22.67
CA ASN A 20 7.78 -8.43 22.63
C ASN A 20 7.89 -7.57 21.35
N TYR A 21 7.25 -6.42 21.34
CA TYR A 21 7.14 -5.57 20.14
C TYR A 21 8.47 -4.99 19.65
N GLU A 22 9.51 -5.01 20.46
CA GLU A 22 10.85 -4.55 20.13
C GLU A 22 11.86 -5.71 20.00
N VAL A 23 11.37 -6.91 19.77
CA VAL A 23 12.20 -8.12 19.67
C VAL A 23 13.31 -7.99 18.60
N TYR A 24 13.09 -7.21 17.55
CA TYR A 24 14.09 -6.93 16.52
C TYR A 24 15.31 -6.14 17.03
N LYS A 25 15.26 -5.58 18.23
CA LYS A 25 16.43 -4.99 18.92
C LYS A 25 17.26 -6.04 19.67
N LYS A 26 16.80 -7.29 19.69
CA LYS A 26 17.41 -8.42 20.39
C LYS A 26 17.78 -9.56 19.43
N LEU A 27 16.84 -9.97 18.56
CA LEU A 27 17.08 -10.94 17.51
C LEU A 27 17.73 -10.25 16.31
N GLY A 28 18.57 -10.96 15.58
CA GLY A 28 19.36 -10.41 14.49
C GLY A 28 20.84 -10.23 14.85
N ALA A 29 21.52 -9.35 14.11
CA ALA A 29 22.94 -9.01 14.28
C ALA A 29 23.08 -7.56 14.78
N HIS A 30 23.65 -7.39 15.96
CA HIS A 30 23.75 -6.09 16.63
C HIS A 30 25.20 -5.73 16.96
N PRO A 31 25.82 -4.76 16.25
CA PRO A 31 27.11 -4.20 16.61
C PRO A 31 27.08 -3.63 18.04
N THR A 32 27.99 -4.08 18.88
CA THR A 32 28.02 -3.70 20.29
C THR A 32 29.38 -3.85 20.94
N THR A 33 29.48 -3.46 22.20
CA THR A 33 30.67 -3.71 23.04
C THR A 33 30.29 -4.61 24.21
N TYR A 34 30.86 -5.80 24.27
CA TYR A 34 30.69 -6.74 25.37
C TYR A 34 32.03 -7.01 26.06
N ARG A 35 32.06 -6.90 27.40
CA ARG A 35 33.30 -7.06 28.22
C ARG A 35 34.49 -6.28 27.69
N ARG A 36 34.26 -5.01 27.28
CA ARG A 36 35.28 -4.07 26.71
C ARG A 36 35.81 -4.46 25.32
N LYS A 37 35.28 -5.49 24.67
CA LYS A 37 35.59 -5.84 23.29
C LYS A 37 34.48 -5.37 22.36
N LYS A 38 34.81 -4.69 21.26
CA LYS A 38 33.87 -4.42 20.18
C LYS A 38 33.64 -5.68 19.38
N GLY A 39 32.47 -5.85 18.85
CA GLY A 39 32.06 -7.01 18.04
C GLY A 39 30.58 -6.96 17.72
N VAL A 40 30.03 -8.09 17.36
CA VAL A 40 28.61 -8.22 17.01
C VAL A 40 27.98 -9.32 17.85
N TYR A 41 26.84 -9.00 18.41
CA TYR A 41 25.96 -9.97 19.06
C TYR A 41 24.96 -10.49 18.02
N PHE A 42 24.86 -11.82 17.91
CA PHE A 42 23.93 -12.51 17.03
C PHE A 42 22.92 -13.30 17.86
N ALA A 43 21.66 -13.24 17.48
CA ALA A 43 20.61 -14.06 18.07
C ALA A 43 19.58 -14.48 17.02
N VAL A 44 19.11 -15.74 17.09
CA VAL A 44 18.15 -16.30 16.16
C VAL A 44 17.21 -17.27 16.85
N TRP A 45 15.96 -17.30 16.41
CA TRP A 45 14.96 -18.25 16.90
C TRP A 45 14.88 -19.48 15.99
N ALA A 46 15.30 -20.64 16.52
CA ALA A 46 15.30 -21.93 15.81
C ALA A 46 14.95 -23.04 16.80
N PRO A 47 13.68 -23.14 17.26
CA PRO A 47 13.30 -23.88 18.45
C PRO A 47 13.58 -25.37 18.38
N ASN A 48 13.55 -25.98 17.19
CA ASN A 48 13.73 -27.42 17.00
C ASN A 48 15.11 -27.79 16.42
N ALA A 49 16.00 -26.81 16.23
CA ALA A 49 17.36 -27.07 15.78
C ALA A 49 18.15 -27.91 16.80
N GLN A 50 18.98 -28.80 16.29
CA GLN A 50 19.95 -29.57 17.13
C GLN A 50 21.11 -28.67 17.53
N SER A 51 21.62 -27.83 16.62
CA SER A 51 22.63 -26.82 16.88
C SER A 51 22.53 -25.66 15.88
N VAL A 52 23.05 -24.50 16.27
CA VAL A 52 23.16 -23.32 15.43
C VAL A 52 24.54 -22.73 15.57
N SER A 53 25.13 -22.27 14.47
CA SER A 53 26.35 -21.47 14.42
C SER A 53 26.12 -20.25 13.55
N VAL A 54 26.85 -19.16 13.80
CA VAL A 54 26.90 -18.04 12.89
C VAL A 54 28.17 -18.15 12.04
N ILE A 55 28.00 -18.05 10.73
CA ILE A 55 29.08 -18.14 9.73
C ILE A 55 29.10 -16.89 8.88
N GLY A 56 30.26 -16.47 8.42
CA GLY A 56 30.39 -15.28 7.61
C GLY A 56 31.84 -14.96 7.26
N GLU A 57 32.06 -13.78 6.67
CA GLU A 57 33.39 -13.30 6.27
C GLU A 57 34.35 -13.14 7.45
N PHE A 58 33.86 -13.07 8.68
CA PHE A 58 34.67 -12.93 9.90
C PHE A 58 35.26 -14.25 10.40
N ASN A 59 34.83 -15.40 9.85
CA ASN A 59 35.30 -16.73 10.23
C ASN A 59 35.45 -17.66 9.01
N ASP A 60 35.69 -17.07 7.80
CA ASP A 60 35.88 -17.79 6.55
C ASP A 60 34.77 -18.80 6.23
N TRP A 61 33.54 -18.50 6.70
CA TRP A 61 32.33 -19.33 6.54
C TRP A 61 32.42 -20.73 7.17
N GLU A 62 33.30 -20.91 8.15
CA GLU A 62 33.50 -22.20 8.85
C GLU A 62 32.31 -22.53 9.75
N GLU A 63 31.67 -23.69 9.50
CA GLU A 63 30.42 -24.12 10.11
C GLU A 63 30.48 -24.23 11.65
N GLU A 64 31.67 -24.57 12.19
CA GLU A 64 31.86 -24.83 13.62
C GLU A 64 32.63 -23.73 14.38
N ALA A 65 33.02 -22.65 13.68
CA ALA A 65 33.89 -21.63 14.27
C ALA A 65 33.20 -20.79 15.36
N ASN A 66 31.91 -20.47 15.20
CA ASN A 66 31.17 -19.66 16.16
C ASN A 66 29.82 -20.35 16.54
N PRO A 67 29.86 -21.43 17.33
CA PRO A 67 28.66 -22.08 17.82
C PRO A 67 27.88 -21.15 18.75
N MET A 68 26.54 -21.22 18.64
CA MET A 68 25.62 -20.38 19.41
C MET A 68 25.06 -21.16 20.61
N GLU A 69 24.90 -20.46 21.72
CA GLU A 69 24.34 -21.02 22.94
C GLU A 69 22.80 -20.92 22.93
N LYS A 70 22.12 -22.04 23.23
CA LYS A 70 20.66 -22.07 23.36
C LYS A 70 20.23 -21.40 24.65
N VAL A 71 19.39 -20.39 24.56
CA VAL A 71 18.86 -19.65 25.71
C VAL A 71 17.45 -20.12 26.02
N GLY A 72 17.32 -20.81 27.15
CA GLY A 72 16.05 -21.26 27.68
C GLY A 72 15.24 -22.21 26.76
N PRO A 73 13.98 -22.49 27.12
CA PRO A 73 13.14 -23.45 26.40
C PRO A 73 12.53 -22.90 25.12
N ILE A 74 12.47 -21.58 24.93
CA ILE A 74 11.81 -20.97 23.77
C ILE A 74 12.56 -21.21 22.46
N GLY A 75 13.85 -21.60 22.55
CA GLY A 75 14.64 -21.99 21.40
C GLY A 75 15.33 -20.85 20.66
N VAL A 76 15.66 -19.78 21.35
CA VAL A 76 16.57 -18.74 20.86
C VAL A 76 18.01 -19.19 21.05
N TYR A 77 18.85 -18.97 20.04
CA TYR A 77 20.30 -19.18 20.10
C TYR A 77 21.01 -17.83 20.02
N GLU A 78 22.07 -17.63 20.80
CA GLU A 78 22.84 -16.38 20.85
C GLU A 78 24.35 -16.60 20.93
N VAL A 79 25.13 -15.64 20.39
CA VAL A 79 26.58 -15.58 20.53
C VAL A 79 27.10 -14.17 20.36
N PHE A 80 28.18 -13.82 21.04
CA PHE A 80 28.94 -12.59 20.77
C PHE A 80 30.24 -12.93 20.03
N VAL A 81 30.46 -12.31 18.87
CA VAL A 81 31.63 -12.54 18.01
C VAL A 81 32.46 -11.24 17.95
N PRO A 82 33.61 -11.18 18.63
CA PRO A 82 34.43 -9.97 18.67
C PRO A 82 35.15 -9.67 17.34
N GLU A 83 35.31 -10.65 16.47
CA GLU A 83 35.96 -10.52 15.15
C GLU A 83 35.00 -9.93 14.09
N ALA A 84 33.70 -10.07 14.29
CA ALA A 84 32.69 -9.60 13.36
C ALA A 84 32.58 -8.06 13.33
N LYS A 85 32.39 -7.50 12.14
CA LYS A 85 32.35 -6.04 11.89
C LYS A 85 31.18 -5.66 10.99
N ILE A 86 30.74 -4.40 11.11
CA ILE A 86 29.78 -3.79 10.19
C ILE A 86 30.28 -3.93 8.74
N GLY A 87 29.36 -4.25 7.83
CA GLY A 87 29.59 -4.45 6.41
C GLY A 87 29.85 -5.89 5.99
N GLN A 88 30.23 -6.76 6.92
CA GLN A 88 30.49 -8.18 6.62
C GLN A 88 29.20 -8.97 6.38
N LEU A 89 29.28 -9.95 5.48
CA LEU A 89 28.22 -10.89 5.19
C LEU A 89 28.22 -12.06 6.18
N TYR A 90 27.01 -12.56 6.49
CA TYR A 90 26.83 -13.69 7.38
C TYR A 90 25.55 -14.49 7.05
N LYS A 91 25.49 -15.71 7.57
CA LYS A 91 24.31 -16.59 7.64
C LYS A 91 24.28 -17.32 8.98
N PHE A 92 23.11 -17.89 9.29
CA PHE A 92 23.04 -18.93 10.33
C PHE A 92 23.18 -20.30 9.67
N PHE A 93 24.13 -21.06 10.16
CA PHE A 93 24.27 -22.48 9.86
C PHE A 93 23.49 -23.26 10.90
N ILE A 94 22.49 -24.00 10.48
CA ILE A 94 21.58 -24.72 11.36
C ILE A 94 21.67 -26.23 11.06
N VAL A 95 21.96 -27.04 12.08
CA VAL A 95 21.71 -28.46 12.02
C VAL A 95 20.26 -28.65 12.44
N GLY A 96 19.42 -28.96 11.47
CA GLY A 96 17.98 -29.01 11.62
C GLY A 96 17.50 -30.18 12.51
N ALA A 97 16.22 -30.22 12.76
CA ALA A 97 15.58 -31.20 13.64
C ALA A 97 15.88 -32.66 13.24
N HIS A 98 16.10 -32.93 11.96
CA HIS A 98 16.36 -34.26 11.42
C HIS A 98 17.85 -34.47 11.00
N GLY A 99 18.72 -33.53 11.39
CA GLY A 99 20.16 -33.60 11.10
C GLY A 99 20.58 -33.01 9.74
N GLU A 100 19.66 -32.39 9.02
CA GLU A 100 19.94 -31.66 7.76
C GLU A 100 20.75 -30.38 7.99
N LYS A 101 21.63 -30.07 7.07
CA LYS A 101 22.41 -28.81 7.08
C LYS A 101 21.67 -27.70 6.34
N LEU A 102 21.38 -26.62 7.02
CA LEU A 102 20.63 -25.48 6.52
C LEU A 102 21.47 -24.20 6.63
N TYR A 103 21.48 -23.40 5.57
CA TYR A 103 22.18 -22.11 5.49
C TYR A 103 21.16 -20.99 5.34
N LYS A 104 20.76 -20.38 6.45
CA LYS A 104 19.64 -19.44 6.51
C LYS A 104 20.11 -17.98 6.58
N ALA A 105 19.48 -17.11 5.80
CA ALA A 105 19.55 -15.69 6.05
C ALA A 105 18.91 -15.36 7.42
N ASP A 106 19.31 -14.25 8.00
CA ASP A 106 18.75 -13.81 9.28
C ASP A 106 17.34 -13.23 9.08
N PRO A 107 16.31 -13.78 9.72
CA PRO A 107 14.95 -13.26 9.62
C PRO A 107 14.77 -11.81 10.08
N TYR A 108 15.66 -11.32 10.94
CA TYR A 108 15.65 -9.98 11.51
C TYR A 108 16.75 -9.07 10.94
N ALA A 109 17.45 -9.51 9.89
CA ALA A 109 18.48 -8.69 9.26
C ALA A 109 17.93 -7.37 8.75
N ASN A 110 18.63 -6.27 9.04
CA ASN A 110 18.25 -4.95 8.54
C ASN A 110 18.85 -4.64 7.16
N GLU A 111 19.76 -5.48 6.67
CA GLU A 111 20.37 -5.34 5.34
C GLU A 111 20.65 -6.73 4.75
N ALA A 112 20.32 -6.90 3.48
CA ALA A 112 20.59 -8.12 2.73
C ALA A 112 21.77 -7.92 1.77
N GLU A 113 22.45 -9.01 1.44
CA GLU A 113 23.40 -9.04 0.34
C GLU A 113 22.66 -8.73 -0.97
N LEU A 114 23.31 -7.98 -1.86
CA LEU A 114 22.76 -7.75 -3.19
C LEU A 114 22.66 -9.08 -3.94
N ARG A 115 21.49 -9.34 -4.48
CA ARG A 115 21.25 -10.56 -5.30
C ARG A 115 22.21 -10.67 -6.49
N PRO A 116 22.57 -11.88 -6.93
CA PRO A 116 21.99 -13.17 -6.54
C PRO A 116 22.49 -13.71 -5.19
N GLY A 117 23.26 -12.94 -4.44
CA GLY A 117 23.67 -13.32 -3.09
C GLY A 117 22.45 -13.48 -2.15
N THR A 118 22.60 -14.33 -1.14
CA THR A 118 21.50 -14.70 -0.23
C THR A 118 21.89 -14.58 1.24
N ALA A 119 23.01 -13.92 1.53
CA ALA A 119 23.44 -13.67 2.89
C ALA A 119 22.77 -12.40 3.46
N SER A 120 22.87 -12.27 4.76
CA SER A 120 22.56 -11.03 5.47
C SER A 120 23.84 -10.19 5.64
N ARG A 121 23.70 -8.88 5.77
CA ARG A 121 24.83 -7.97 6.02
C ARG A 121 24.72 -7.37 7.42
N ILE A 122 25.82 -7.34 8.15
CA ILE A 122 25.90 -6.67 9.45
C ILE A 122 25.82 -5.15 9.23
N THR A 123 24.79 -4.51 9.77
CA THR A 123 24.61 -3.06 9.67
C THR A 123 24.18 -2.45 11.00
N ASP A 124 24.45 -1.17 11.19
CA ASP A 124 23.93 -0.38 12.30
C ASP A 124 22.93 0.65 11.76
N ILE A 125 21.65 0.45 12.07
CA ILE A 125 20.58 1.33 11.62
C ILE A 125 20.31 2.49 12.59
N THR A 126 21.01 2.55 13.73
CA THR A 126 20.78 3.55 14.79
C THR A 126 21.54 4.85 14.56
N ASP A 127 22.49 4.88 13.62
CA ASP A 127 23.35 6.01 13.33
C ASP A 127 22.70 7.10 12.46
N TYR A 128 21.54 6.82 11.83
CA TYR A 128 20.83 7.78 10.99
C TYR A 128 20.23 8.92 11.81
N LYS A 129 20.47 10.15 11.35
CA LYS A 129 19.98 11.37 12.03
C LYS A 129 18.81 11.97 11.26
N TRP A 130 17.63 11.72 11.75
CA TRP A 130 16.38 12.21 11.20
C TRP A 130 16.27 13.74 11.25
N LYS A 131 15.66 14.32 10.20
CA LYS A 131 15.37 15.75 10.09
C LYS A 131 13.86 16.02 9.98
N ASP A 132 13.04 15.01 10.11
CA ASP A 132 11.58 15.02 9.93
C ASP A 132 10.79 15.25 11.23
N ALA A 133 11.40 15.68 12.30
CA ALA A 133 10.74 15.86 13.61
C ALA A 133 9.44 16.71 13.54
N THR A 134 9.41 17.71 12.65
CA THR A 134 8.21 18.53 12.42
C THR A 134 7.09 17.72 11.77
N TRP A 135 7.42 16.86 10.82
CA TRP A 135 6.48 15.96 10.18
C TRP A 135 5.86 14.99 11.18
N ILE A 136 6.70 14.27 11.95
CA ILE A 136 6.27 13.31 12.97
C ILE A 136 5.32 13.96 13.98
N LYS A 137 5.65 15.16 14.47
CA LYS A 137 4.77 15.92 15.38
C LYS A 137 3.43 16.30 14.75
N ASN A 138 3.41 16.60 13.44
CA ASN A 138 2.18 16.94 12.73
C ASN A 138 1.37 15.68 12.43
N ARG A 139 2.03 14.56 12.11
CA ARG A 139 1.41 13.25 11.89
C ARG A 139 0.53 12.83 13.08
N GLU A 140 0.98 13.05 14.32
CA GLU A 140 0.19 12.73 15.52
C GLU A 140 -1.23 13.34 15.54
N LYS A 141 -1.47 14.37 14.72
CA LYS A 141 -2.76 15.06 14.60
C LYS A 141 -3.51 14.73 13.32
N PHE A 142 -2.88 13.96 12.46
CA PHE A 142 -3.49 13.57 11.20
C PHE A 142 -4.69 12.64 11.47
N ASP A 143 -5.80 12.94 10.82
CA ASP A 143 -7.02 12.14 10.87
C ASP A 143 -7.46 11.86 9.41
N GLU A 144 -7.28 10.63 8.97
CA GLU A 144 -7.61 10.19 7.62
C GLU A 144 -9.09 10.37 7.27
N GLN A 145 -9.97 10.52 8.27
CA GLN A 145 -11.39 10.70 8.02
C GLN A 145 -11.74 12.11 7.55
N VAL A 146 -10.96 13.10 7.95
CA VAL A 146 -11.24 14.52 7.66
C VAL A 146 -10.15 15.22 6.86
N GLU A 147 -9.00 14.59 6.67
CA GLU A 147 -7.89 15.11 5.89
C GLU A 147 -7.87 14.52 4.47
N PRO A 148 -7.36 15.25 3.47
CA PRO A 148 -7.25 14.72 2.12
C PRO A 148 -6.15 13.66 2.02
N MET A 149 -6.43 12.55 1.33
CA MET A 149 -5.45 11.55 0.93
C MET A 149 -5.58 11.27 -0.55
N ALA A 150 -4.59 11.70 -1.31
CA ALA A 150 -4.37 11.35 -2.71
C ALA A 150 -3.02 10.63 -2.79
N ILE A 151 -3.08 9.36 -3.11
CA ILE A 151 -1.96 8.42 -3.03
C ILE A 151 -1.42 8.15 -4.44
N TYR A 152 -0.11 8.29 -4.60
CA TYR A 152 0.62 7.88 -5.79
C TYR A 152 1.30 6.55 -5.53
N GLU A 153 0.75 5.46 -6.07
CA GLU A 153 1.33 4.13 -5.96
C GLU A 153 2.49 4.01 -6.95
N VAL A 154 3.67 3.60 -6.46
CA VAL A 154 4.89 3.61 -7.27
C VAL A 154 5.79 2.41 -6.98
N HIS A 155 6.31 1.79 -8.05
CA HIS A 155 7.34 0.79 -7.99
C HIS A 155 8.71 1.43 -8.33
N PRO A 156 9.64 1.57 -7.37
CA PRO A 156 10.88 2.33 -7.55
C PRO A 156 11.72 1.85 -8.74
N GLY A 157 11.83 0.54 -8.94
CA GLY A 157 12.68 -0.06 -9.96
C GLY A 157 12.23 0.14 -11.41
N SER A 158 10.99 0.64 -11.62
CA SER A 158 10.41 0.82 -12.96
C SER A 158 9.74 2.18 -13.16
N TRP A 159 9.88 3.10 -12.22
CA TRP A 159 9.37 4.47 -12.37
C TRP A 159 10.23 5.29 -13.33
N LYS A 160 11.53 5.39 -13.03
CA LYS A 160 12.58 5.96 -13.90
C LYS A 160 13.83 5.11 -13.80
N LYS A 161 14.58 5.06 -14.88
CA LYS A 161 15.86 4.34 -14.94
C LYS A 161 16.97 5.20 -15.53
N HIS A 162 18.21 4.90 -15.12
CA HIS A 162 19.39 5.33 -15.83
C HIS A 162 19.59 4.48 -17.09
N PRO A 163 20.34 4.96 -18.09
CA PRO A 163 20.89 4.09 -19.10
C PRO A 163 21.66 2.93 -18.44
N GLN A 164 21.47 1.72 -18.95
CA GLN A 164 22.16 0.54 -18.43
C GLN A 164 23.68 0.67 -18.62
N SER A 165 24.45 0.23 -17.63
CA SER A 165 25.91 0.21 -17.64
C SER A 165 26.42 -1.06 -16.96
N GLU A 166 27.73 -1.37 -17.06
CA GLU A 166 28.34 -2.50 -16.35
C GLU A 166 28.20 -2.38 -14.81
N GLU A 167 28.17 -1.17 -14.29
CA GLU A 167 28.03 -0.89 -12.85
C GLU A 167 26.58 -0.88 -12.39
N ASN A 168 25.63 -0.65 -13.30
CA ASN A 168 24.19 -0.61 -13.04
C ASN A 168 23.43 -1.26 -14.22
N GLU A 169 23.50 -2.60 -14.28
CA GLU A 169 22.91 -3.40 -15.35
C GLU A 169 21.39 -3.21 -15.49
N LYS A 170 20.70 -2.95 -14.38
CA LYS A 170 19.25 -2.73 -14.34
C LYS A 170 18.85 -1.27 -14.51
N GLY A 171 19.82 -0.34 -14.45
CA GLY A 171 19.57 1.10 -14.55
C GLY A 171 18.75 1.65 -13.37
N PHE A 172 18.75 1.02 -12.22
CA PHE A 172 17.96 1.48 -11.07
C PHE A 172 18.46 2.83 -10.54
N TYR A 173 17.54 3.70 -10.19
CA TYR A 173 17.83 4.82 -9.28
C TYR A 173 18.14 4.26 -7.90
N ASN A 174 19.14 4.82 -7.20
CA ASN A 174 19.29 4.55 -5.78
C ASN A 174 18.22 5.30 -4.96
N TYR A 175 18.05 4.93 -3.69
CA TYR A 175 17.05 5.55 -2.82
C TYR A 175 17.14 7.07 -2.75
N ARG A 176 18.36 7.65 -2.78
CA ARG A 176 18.55 9.11 -2.70
C ARG A 176 18.14 9.81 -3.99
N GLU A 177 18.59 9.29 -5.13
CA GLU A 177 18.19 9.81 -6.45
C GLU A 177 16.67 9.71 -6.64
N PHE A 178 16.12 8.56 -6.30
CA PHE A 178 14.67 8.33 -6.36
C PHE A 178 13.91 9.31 -5.45
N ALA A 179 14.37 9.53 -4.22
CA ALA A 179 13.76 10.47 -3.28
C ALA A 179 13.65 11.88 -3.86
N HIS A 180 14.74 12.38 -4.46
CA HIS A 180 14.76 13.72 -5.05
C HIS A 180 13.81 13.83 -6.24
N ALA A 181 13.87 12.88 -7.16
CA ALA A 181 13.06 12.89 -8.37
C ALA A 181 11.57 12.71 -8.03
N LEU A 182 11.25 11.75 -7.16
CA LEU A 182 9.87 11.45 -6.75
C LEU A 182 9.25 12.62 -5.98
N ALA A 183 9.97 13.20 -5.00
CA ALA A 183 9.46 14.32 -4.21
C ALA A 183 9.11 15.52 -5.09
N ALA A 184 9.96 15.86 -6.06
CA ALA A 184 9.70 16.94 -7.00
C ALA A 184 8.42 16.68 -7.81
N TYR A 185 8.31 15.48 -8.38
CA TYR A 185 7.17 15.09 -9.21
C TYR A 185 5.85 15.03 -8.43
N VAL A 186 5.82 14.32 -7.32
CA VAL A 186 4.64 14.13 -6.47
C VAL A 186 4.11 15.47 -5.94
N LYS A 187 5.04 16.36 -5.56
CA LYS A 187 4.71 17.70 -5.09
C LYS A 187 4.14 18.57 -6.22
N GLU A 188 4.75 18.53 -7.41
CA GLU A 188 4.26 19.23 -8.61
C GLU A 188 2.85 18.74 -8.96
N MET A 189 2.64 17.42 -9.01
CA MET A 189 1.34 16.81 -9.30
C MET A 189 0.29 17.06 -8.23
N GLY A 190 0.68 17.28 -6.98
CA GLY A 190 -0.21 17.60 -5.88
C GLY A 190 -0.71 16.41 -5.09
N TYR A 191 -0.11 15.22 -5.22
CA TYR A 191 -0.38 14.08 -4.35
C TYR A 191 0.05 14.38 -2.90
N THR A 192 -0.59 13.72 -1.95
CA THR A 192 -0.30 13.89 -0.51
C THR A 192 0.58 12.80 0.05
N HIS A 193 0.48 11.60 -0.51
CA HIS A 193 1.21 10.40 -0.08
C HIS A 193 1.77 9.65 -1.29
N VAL A 194 2.82 8.89 -1.04
CA VAL A 194 3.29 7.84 -1.94
C VAL A 194 3.06 6.48 -1.29
N GLU A 195 2.70 5.47 -2.08
CA GLU A 195 2.64 4.08 -1.66
C GLU A 195 3.71 3.31 -2.43
N LEU A 196 4.69 2.78 -1.70
CA LEU A 196 5.89 2.19 -2.25
C LEU A 196 5.75 0.66 -2.32
N MET A 197 5.79 0.11 -3.53
CA MET A 197 5.83 -1.33 -3.78
C MET A 197 7.26 -1.86 -3.72
N GLY A 198 7.43 -3.14 -3.35
CA GLY A 198 8.69 -3.87 -3.49
C GLY A 198 9.86 -3.34 -2.64
N ILE A 199 9.58 -2.80 -1.47
CA ILE A 199 10.61 -2.24 -0.57
C ILE A 199 11.24 -3.31 0.31
N ALA A 200 10.49 -4.24 0.88
CA ALA A 200 11.07 -5.34 1.64
C ALA A 200 11.91 -6.27 0.71
N GLU A 201 13.05 -6.76 1.20
CA GLU A 201 13.98 -7.56 0.38
C GLU A 201 13.30 -8.83 -0.15
N HIS A 202 13.50 -9.09 -1.42
CA HIS A 202 12.93 -10.21 -2.15
C HIS A 202 13.88 -10.69 -3.27
N PRO A 203 13.96 -11.99 -3.58
CA PRO A 203 14.94 -12.52 -4.53
C PRO A 203 14.52 -12.30 -5.99
N PHE A 204 13.23 -12.31 -6.30
CA PHE A 204 12.70 -12.35 -7.64
C PHE A 204 12.01 -11.04 -8.04
N ASP A 205 12.51 -10.33 -9.05
CA ASP A 205 11.96 -9.06 -9.54
C ASP A 205 10.52 -9.20 -10.01
N GLY A 206 10.22 -10.28 -10.73
CA GLY A 206 8.88 -10.57 -11.26
C GLY A 206 7.83 -10.85 -10.20
N SER A 207 8.21 -10.94 -8.91
CA SER A 207 7.26 -10.96 -7.80
C SER A 207 6.79 -9.59 -7.39
N TRP A 208 7.37 -8.52 -7.96
CA TRP A 208 7.09 -7.10 -7.62
C TRP A 208 7.27 -6.75 -6.14
N GLY A 209 7.98 -7.62 -5.40
CA GLY A 209 8.16 -7.52 -3.96
C GLY A 209 7.17 -8.30 -3.12
N TYR A 210 6.28 -9.11 -3.72
CA TYR A 210 5.30 -9.92 -2.96
C TYR A 210 5.85 -11.26 -2.48
N GLN A 211 7.07 -11.65 -2.85
CA GLN A 211 7.76 -12.84 -2.34
C GLN A 211 8.92 -12.43 -1.42
N VAL A 212 8.59 -11.93 -0.24
CA VAL A 212 9.53 -11.33 0.70
C VAL A 212 10.39 -12.40 1.39
N THR A 213 11.71 -12.19 1.42
CA THR A 213 12.66 -13.02 2.18
C THR A 213 13.33 -12.24 3.31
N GLY A 214 13.42 -10.92 3.22
CA GLY A 214 13.99 -10.04 4.24
C GLY A 214 12.98 -9.03 4.76
N TYR A 215 12.19 -9.41 5.77
CA TYR A 215 11.09 -8.58 6.28
C TYR A 215 11.54 -7.28 6.97
N TYR A 216 12.74 -7.28 7.56
CA TYR A 216 13.31 -6.13 8.28
C TYR A 216 14.38 -5.38 7.47
N ALA A 217 14.58 -5.76 6.21
CA ALA A 217 15.57 -5.16 5.32
C ALA A 217 14.89 -4.43 4.16
N PRO A 218 15.10 -3.12 3.99
CA PRO A 218 14.81 -2.48 2.71
C PRO A 218 15.70 -3.12 1.63
N THR A 219 15.12 -3.35 0.45
CA THR A 219 15.85 -4.07 -0.60
C THR A 219 17.17 -3.38 -0.97
N SER A 220 18.23 -4.17 -1.03
CA SER A 220 19.58 -3.71 -1.40
C SER A 220 19.71 -3.28 -2.86
N ARG A 221 18.68 -3.52 -3.70
CA ARG A 221 18.62 -3.07 -5.10
C ARG A 221 18.86 -1.59 -5.28
N TYR A 222 18.42 -0.80 -4.31
CA TYR A 222 18.41 0.67 -4.40
C TYR A 222 19.35 1.35 -3.40
N GLY A 223 20.13 0.59 -2.63
CA GLY A 223 21.08 1.12 -1.67
C GLY A 223 20.96 0.54 -0.27
N THR A 224 21.47 1.27 0.71
CA THR A 224 21.56 0.86 2.11
C THR A 224 20.28 1.19 2.91
N PRO A 225 20.10 0.62 4.11
CA PRO A 225 19.03 1.04 5.03
C PRO A 225 19.08 2.53 5.38
N GLN A 226 20.28 3.12 5.49
CA GLN A 226 20.46 4.55 5.72
C GLN A 226 19.96 5.39 4.53
N ASP A 227 20.17 4.90 3.30
CA ASP A 227 19.66 5.56 2.09
C ASP A 227 18.13 5.48 2.01
N PHE A 228 17.55 4.36 2.44
CA PHE A 228 16.09 4.24 2.58
C PHE A 228 15.54 5.22 3.62
N LYS A 229 16.15 5.28 4.81
CA LYS A 229 15.77 6.28 5.84
C LYS A 229 15.90 7.71 5.31
N TYR A 230 16.95 8.00 4.54
CA TYR A 230 17.10 9.29 3.88
C TYR A 230 15.96 9.60 2.93
N MET A 231 15.49 8.61 2.15
CA MET A 231 14.36 8.78 1.23
C MET A 231 13.10 9.16 1.99
N VAL A 232 12.76 8.44 3.05
CA VAL A 232 11.58 8.75 3.88
C VAL A 232 11.70 10.15 4.50
N ASP A 233 12.84 10.45 5.10
CA ASP A 233 13.14 11.76 5.70
C ASP A 233 12.99 12.91 4.69
N TYR A 234 13.52 12.72 3.48
CA TYR A 234 13.43 13.72 2.41
C TYR A 234 12.01 13.94 1.92
N LEU A 235 11.21 12.88 1.78
CA LEU A 235 9.79 12.96 1.44
C LEU A 235 9.01 13.73 2.51
N HIS A 236 9.25 13.45 3.79
CA HIS A 236 8.66 14.17 4.92
C HIS A 236 9.01 15.65 4.94
N GLN A 237 10.26 16.01 4.67
CA GLN A 237 10.69 17.41 4.54
C GLN A 237 9.95 18.13 3.39
N ASN A 238 9.52 17.39 2.36
CA ASN A 238 8.69 17.89 1.26
C ASN A 238 7.18 17.76 1.51
N LYS A 239 6.76 17.40 2.71
CA LYS A 239 5.36 17.23 3.15
C LYS A 239 4.61 16.13 2.39
N ILE A 240 5.28 15.04 2.12
CA ILE A 240 4.74 13.85 1.45
C ILE A 240 4.79 12.70 2.44
N GLY A 241 3.63 12.08 2.71
CA GLY A 241 3.52 10.89 3.53
C GLY A 241 3.99 9.64 2.77
N VAL A 242 4.48 8.66 3.50
CA VAL A 242 5.03 7.41 2.94
C VAL A 242 4.26 6.22 3.48
N ILE A 243 3.65 5.46 2.57
CA ILE A 243 2.97 4.20 2.84
C ILE A 243 3.81 3.09 2.23
N LEU A 244 3.99 1.97 2.92
CA LEU A 244 4.63 0.79 2.35
C LEU A 244 3.59 -0.29 2.04
N ASP A 245 3.76 -0.93 0.90
CA ASP A 245 3.10 -2.19 0.60
C ASP A 245 3.75 -3.31 1.43
N TRP A 246 2.98 -3.95 2.30
CA TRP A 246 3.44 -4.90 3.31
C TRP A 246 2.71 -6.23 3.17
N VAL A 247 3.46 -7.34 3.17
CA VAL A 247 2.99 -8.67 2.80
C VAL A 247 3.04 -9.64 3.98
N PRO A 248 2.10 -9.60 4.93
CA PRO A 248 2.06 -10.54 6.05
C PRO A 248 1.32 -11.84 5.73
N ALA A 249 0.79 -12.00 4.51
CA ALA A 249 -0.03 -13.13 4.12
C ALA A 249 0.78 -14.41 3.89
N HIS A 250 1.94 -14.29 3.27
CA HIS A 250 2.72 -15.44 2.82
C HIS A 250 4.19 -15.09 2.59
N PHE A 251 5.01 -16.12 2.35
CA PHE A 251 6.42 -15.98 2.01
C PHE A 251 6.87 -17.12 1.06
N PRO A 252 7.94 -16.91 0.25
CA PRO A 252 8.40 -17.88 -0.73
C PRO A 252 9.11 -19.07 -0.08
N LYS A 253 9.32 -20.12 -0.87
CA LYS A 253 9.97 -21.37 -0.45
C LYS A 253 11.49 -21.37 -0.65
N ASP A 254 12.10 -20.23 -0.90
CA ASP A 254 13.55 -20.10 -1.08
C ASP A 254 14.32 -20.68 0.10
N ALA A 255 15.34 -21.49 -0.20
CA ALA A 255 16.06 -22.28 0.80
C ALA A 255 16.72 -21.45 1.90
N HIS A 256 17.14 -20.22 1.58
CA HIS A 256 17.74 -19.28 2.53
C HIS A 256 16.71 -18.50 3.37
N GLY A 257 15.43 -18.54 2.98
CA GLY A 257 14.33 -17.81 3.63
C GLY A 257 13.71 -18.54 4.81
N LEU A 258 12.46 -18.18 5.11
CA LEU A 258 11.75 -18.63 6.31
C LEU A 258 11.22 -20.06 6.24
N ALA A 259 10.99 -20.61 5.04
CA ALA A 259 10.39 -21.92 4.85
C ALA A 259 11.24 -23.03 5.49
N ASN A 260 10.61 -23.87 6.32
CA ASN A 260 11.25 -24.95 7.06
C ASN A 260 12.53 -24.48 7.77
N PHE A 261 12.44 -23.41 8.53
CA PHE A 261 13.58 -22.63 8.99
C PHE A 261 14.63 -23.42 9.77
N ASP A 262 14.21 -24.34 10.64
CA ASP A 262 15.07 -25.24 11.42
C ASP A 262 14.88 -26.72 11.04
N GLY A 263 14.46 -26.99 9.80
CA GLY A 263 14.08 -28.32 9.34
C GLY A 263 12.63 -28.67 9.65
N THR A 264 11.91 -27.78 10.31
CA THR A 264 10.48 -27.91 10.63
C THR A 264 9.70 -26.68 10.22
N ALA A 265 8.37 -26.75 10.24
CA ALA A 265 7.48 -25.62 10.05
C ALA A 265 7.54 -24.68 11.27
N VAL A 266 8.43 -23.67 11.21
CA VAL A 266 8.62 -22.68 12.30
C VAL A 266 7.68 -21.50 12.14
N TYR A 267 7.67 -20.88 10.96
CA TYR A 267 6.86 -19.70 10.64
C TYR A 267 5.53 -20.07 9.99
N GLU A 268 5.49 -21.18 9.25
CA GLU A 268 4.31 -21.70 8.57
C GLU A 268 3.56 -22.76 9.37
N HIS A 269 2.34 -23.10 8.96
CA HIS A 269 1.68 -24.32 9.42
C HIS A 269 2.33 -25.56 8.81
N ALA A 270 2.42 -26.64 9.62
CA ALA A 270 3.00 -27.91 9.18
C ALA A 270 2.12 -28.65 8.16
N ASP A 271 0.79 -28.58 8.29
CA ASP A 271 -0.15 -29.18 7.34
C ASP A 271 -0.26 -28.30 6.10
N PRO A 272 0.06 -28.81 4.89
CA PRO A 272 0.00 -28.03 3.66
C PRO A 272 -1.39 -27.41 3.36
N ARG A 273 -2.46 -28.05 3.84
CA ARG A 273 -3.81 -27.53 3.67
C ARG A 273 -4.05 -26.22 4.43
N GLN A 274 -3.25 -25.92 5.45
CA GLN A 274 -3.23 -24.63 6.16
C GLN A 274 -1.99 -23.81 5.83
N GLY A 275 -0.88 -24.46 5.49
CA GLY A 275 0.45 -23.86 5.37
C GLY A 275 0.88 -23.49 3.95
N GLU A 276 0.05 -23.70 2.91
CA GLU A 276 0.42 -23.40 1.53
C GLU A 276 -0.71 -22.72 0.75
N HIS A 277 -0.32 -21.76 -0.12
CA HIS A 277 -1.14 -21.24 -1.20
C HIS A 277 -0.78 -21.98 -2.50
N PRO A 278 -1.65 -22.88 -3.02
CA PRO A 278 -1.34 -23.68 -4.20
C PRO A 278 -1.09 -22.83 -5.44
N ASP A 279 -1.90 -21.77 -5.64
CA ASP A 279 -1.84 -20.92 -6.83
C ASP A 279 -0.58 -20.04 -6.86
N TRP A 280 -0.09 -19.62 -5.69
CA TRP A 280 1.09 -18.75 -5.57
C TRP A 280 2.39 -19.53 -5.32
N GLY A 281 2.28 -20.81 -4.94
CA GLY A 281 3.43 -21.64 -4.58
C GLY A 281 4.15 -21.20 -3.31
N THR A 282 3.50 -20.44 -2.44
CA THR A 282 4.06 -19.85 -1.22
C THR A 282 3.60 -20.55 0.05
N LYS A 283 4.28 -20.29 1.17
CA LYS A 283 3.91 -20.71 2.50
C LYS A 283 3.00 -19.67 3.17
N ILE A 284 2.08 -20.15 4.03
CA ILE A 284 1.18 -19.32 4.84
C ILE A 284 1.71 -19.26 6.26
N TYR A 285 1.76 -18.07 6.86
CA TYR A 285 2.13 -17.88 8.25
C TYR A 285 1.17 -18.58 9.21
N ASN A 286 1.74 -19.13 10.29
CA ASN A 286 0.97 -19.68 11.42
C ASN A 286 0.62 -18.53 12.39
N TYR A 287 -0.48 -17.84 12.15
CA TYR A 287 -0.93 -16.70 12.98
C TYR A 287 -1.34 -17.11 14.39
N GLY A 288 -1.61 -18.39 14.64
CA GLY A 288 -1.90 -18.96 15.96
C GLY A 288 -0.67 -19.14 16.83
N ARG A 289 0.55 -19.13 16.24
CA ARG A 289 1.79 -19.22 16.98
C ARG A 289 2.21 -17.85 17.52
N PRO A 290 2.31 -17.65 18.85
CA PRO A 290 2.59 -16.34 19.43
C PRO A 290 3.88 -15.70 18.90
N GLU A 291 4.96 -16.46 18.73
CA GLU A 291 6.25 -15.99 18.24
C GLU A 291 6.18 -15.52 16.78
N VAL A 292 5.36 -16.17 15.94
CA VAL A 292 5.12 -15.77 14.54
C VAL A 292 4.29 -14.49 14.50
N LYS A 293 3.24 -14.42 15.30
CA LYS A 293 2.46 -13.20 15.47
C LYS A 293 3.34 -12.04 15.95
N ASN A 294 4.23 -12.31 16.90
CA ASN A 294 5.21 -11.36 17.40
C ASN A 294 6.15 -10.87 16.31
N PHE A 295 6.67 -11.78 15.46
CA PHE A 295 7.53 -11.44 14.33
C PHE A 295 6.86 -10.43 13.39
N LEU A 296 5.60 -10.67 13.03
CA LEU A 296 4.85 -9.80 12.09
C LEU A 296 4.47 -8.46 12.72
N ILE A 297 3.99 -8.44 13.98
CA ILE A 297 3.63 -7.17 14.65
C ILE A 297 4.86 -6.31 14.89
N ALA A 298 5.96 -6.91 15.36
CA ALA A 298 7.22 -6.19 15.54
C ALA A 298 7.79 -5.67 14.21
N ASN A 299 7.57 -6.40 13.10
CA ASN A 299 7.95 -5.94 11.77
C ASN A 299 7.14 -4.72 11.32
N ALA A 300 5.83 -4.71 11.51
CA ALA A 300 5.02 -3.53 11.24
C ALA A 300 5.50 -2.31 12.05
N LEU A 301 5.77 -2.49 13.33
CA LEU A 301 6.32 -1.43 14.20
C LEU A 301 7.72 -0.98 13.77
N TYR A 302 8.58 -1.90 13.33
CA TYR A 302 9.89 -1.55 12.78
C TYR A 302 9.78 -0.56 11.61
N TRP A 303 8.91 -0.83 10.65
CA TRP A 303 8.71 0.10 9.53
C TRP A 303 8.17 1.45 9.98
N VAL A 304 7.23 1.47 10.94
CA VAL A 304 6.63 2.71 11.43
C VAL A 304 7.56 3.48 12.38
N GLU A 305 8.22 2.81 13.33
CA GLU A 305 8.95 3.46 14.43
C GLU A 305 10.44 3.65 14.12
N GLU A 306 11.10 2.72 13.40
CA GLU A 306 12.51 2.83 13.05
C GLU A 306 12.73 3.44 11.66
N CYS A 307 11.80 3.23 10.75
CA CYS A 307 11.86 3.76 9.39
C CYS A 307 10.93 4.95 9.14
N HIS A 308 10.16 5.38 10.13
CA HIS A 308 9.26 6.54 10.13
C HIS A 308 8.15 6.52 9.08
N VAL A 309 7.82 5.37 8.47
CA VAL A 309 6.72 5.34 7.48
C VAL A 309 5.38 5.70 8.13
N ASP A 310 4.49 6.31 7.36
CA ASP A 310 3.21 6.85 7.83
C ASP A 310 2.06 5.86 7.73
N GLY A 311 2.29 4.72 7.10
CA GLY A 311 1.28 3.67 7.01
C GLY A 311 1.77 2.43 6.30
N LEU A 312 0.96 1.39 6.43
CA LEU A 312 1.13 0.12 5.73
C LEU A 312 -0.14 -0.21 4.95
N ARG A 313 0.03 -0.51 3.68
CA ARG A 313 -0.99 -1.21 2.88
C ARG A 313 -0.76 -2.70 3.07
N VAL A 314 -1.73 -3.38 3.62
CA VAL A 314 -1.65 -4.80 3.97
C VAL A 314 -2.20 -5.61 2.80
N ASP A 315 -1.31 -6.32 2.14
CA ASP A 315 -1.58 -7.14 0.97
C ASP A 315 -2.41 -8.36 1.30
N ALA A 316 -3.31 -8.73 0.38
CA ALA A 316 -4.04 -9.99 0.34
C ALA A 316 -4.77 -10.37 1.66
N VAL A 317 -5.39 -9.41 2.33
CA VAL A 317 -6.10 -9.64 3.60
C VAL A 317 -7.16 -10.73 3.48
N ALA A 318 -7.89 -10.81 2.37
CA ALA A 318 -8.87 -11.87 2.12
C ALA A 318 -8.24 -13.27 2.20
N SER A 319 -7.03 -13.46 1.68
CA SER A 319 -6.31 -14.73 1.71
C SER A 319 -5.95 -15.19 3.12
N MET A 320 -5.84 -14.23 4.06
CA MET A 320 -5.57 -14.49 5.48
C MET A 320 -6.85 -14.81 6.26
N LEU A 321 -7.97 -14.16 5.91
CA LEU A 321 -9.24 -14.29 6.62
C LEU A 321 -9.98 -15.59 6.30
N TYR A 322 -9.77 -16.19 5.13
CA TYR A 322 -10.47 -17.38 4.68
C TYR A 322 -9.54 -18.57 4.50
N LEU A 323 -9.82 -19.66 5.25
CA LEU A 323 -9.04 -20.90 5.22
C LEU A 323 -9.10 -21.63 3.88
N ASP A 324 -10.18 -21.41 3.12
CA ASP A 324 -10.45 -21.98 1.79
C ASP A 324 -10.07 -21.07 0.63
N TYR A 325 -9.41 -19.93 0.88
CA TYR A 325 -9.03 -18.99 -0.16
C TYR A 325 -8.12 -19.65 -1.21
N GLY A 326 -8.54 -19.64 -2.48
CA GLY A 326 -7.79 -20.25 -3.60
C GLY A 326 -7.65 -21.77 -3.50
N LYS A 327 -8.47 -22.46 -2.71
CA LYS A 327 -8.40 -23.91 -2.47
C LYS A 327 -9.70 -24.60 -2.87
N LYS A 328 -9.58 -25.87 -3.30
CA LYS A 328 -10.71 -26.72 -3.64
C LYS A 328 -11.20 -27.47 -2.40
N ASP A 329 -12.37 -28.08 -2.54
CA ASP A 329 -12.91 -28.97 -1.50
C ASP A 329 -11.91 -30.07 -1.15
N GLY A 330 -11.65 -30.25 0.15
CA GLY A 330 -10.66 -31.19 0.68
C GLY A 330 -9.21 -30.68 0.73
N GLU A 331 -8.92 -29.52 0.15
CA GLU A 331 -7.58 -28.90 0.18
C GLU A 331 -7.40 -27.89 1.33
N TRP A 332 -8.37 -27.77 2.20
CA TRP A 332 -8.34 -26.88 3.37
C TRP A 332 -8.91 -27.55 4.62
N ILE A 333 -8.65 -26.97 5.78
CA ILE A 333 -9.11 -27.46 7.08
C ILE A 333 -10.01 -26.41 7.72
N ALA A 334 -11.22 -26.81 8.10
CA ALA A 334 -12.17 -25.95 8.79
C ALA A 334 -11.65 -25.55 10.18
N ASN A 335 -12.07 -24.37 10.64
CA ASN A 335 -11.79 -23.91 12.00
C ASN A 335 -12.53 -24.78 13.05
N LYS A 336 -12.24 -24.55 14.33
CA LYS A 336 -12.81 -25.32 15.45
C LYS A 336 -14.37 -25.30 15.54
N TYR A 337 -15.01 -24.44 14.80
CA TYR A 337 -16.48 -24.35 14.71
C TYR A 337 -17.02 -24.92 13.40
N GLY A 338 -16.17 -25.47 12.54
CA GLY A 338 -16.55 -26.06 11.26
C GLY A 338 -16.69 -25.05 10.10
N GLY A 339 -16.31 -23.79 10.32
CA GLY A 339 -16.36 -22.74 9.31
C GLY A 339 -15.04 -22.51 8.59
N ASN A 340 -15.07 -21.65 7.55
CA ASN A 340 -13.90 -21.29 6.74
C ASN A 340 -13.17 -20.02 7.21
N GLN A 341 -13.64 -19.36 8.27
CA GLN A 341 -12.98 -18.17 8.81
C GLN A 341 -11.70 -18.57 9.55
N ASN A 342 -10.60 -17.89 9.25
CA ASN A 342 -9.34 -18.06 9.97
C ASN A 342 -9.37 -17.23 11.26
N LEU A 343 -9.80 -17.84 12.35
CA LEU A 343 -9.95 -17.18 13.65
C LEU A 343 -8.63 -16.61 14.19
N GLU A 344 -7.51 -17.26 13.87
CA GLU A 344 -6.16 -16.85 14.28
C GLU A 344 -5.72 -15.58 13.54
N ALA A 345 -6.01 -15.49 12.24
CA ALA A 345 -5.74 -14.28 11.46
C ALA A 345 -6.63 -13.09 11.86
N ILE A 346 -7.89 -13.35 12.22
CA ILE A 346 -8.81 -12.32 12.74
C ILE A 346 -8.23 -11.71 14.03
N GLU A 347 -7.82 -12.54 14.97
CA GLU A 347 -7.19 -12.08 16.23
C GLU A 347 -5.84 -11.39 15.98
N PHE A 348 -5.07 -11.89 15.02
CA PHE A 348 -3.83 -11.23 14.59
C PHE A 348 -4.10 -9.79 14.09
N PHE A 349 -5.08 -9.58 13.22
CA PHE A 349 -5.40 -8.22 12.71
C PHE A 349 -5.89 -7.29 13.82
N LYS A 350 -6.77 -7.75 14.69
CA LYS A 350 -7.22 -6.97 15.85
C LYS A 350 -6.04 -6.53 16.73
N HIS A 351 -5.13 -7.47 17.02
CA HIS A 351 -3.94 -7.19 17.81
C HIS A 351 -2.97 -6.24 17.09
N LEU A 352 -2.64 -6.53 15.82
CA LEU A 352 -1.77 -5.70 14.99
C LEU A 352 -2.24 -4.24 14.95
N ASN A 353 -3.49 -4.03 14.53
CA ASN A 353 -4.02 -2.69 14.33
C ASN A 353 -4.15 -1.92 15.66
N THR A 354 -4.56 -2.60 16.73
CA THR A 354 -4.62 -2.00 18.07
C THR A 354 -3.24 -1.52 18.52
N VAL A 355 -2.20 -2.33 18.33
CA VAL A 355 -0.85 -2.00 18.79
C VAL A 355 -0.22 -0.90 17.92
N VAL A 356 -0.27 -1.07 16.60
CA VAL A 356 0.36 -0.10 15.67
C VAL A 356 -0.28 1.27 15.80
N LEU A 357 -1.61 1.35 15.70
CA LEU A 357 -2.34 2.62 15.74
C LEU A 357 -2.36 3.23 17.16
N GLY A 358 -2.42 2.39 18.20
CA GLY A 358 -2.38 2.85 19.59
C GLY A 358 -1.03 3.42 20.01
N ARG A 359 0.07 2.94 19.45
CA ARG A 359 1.43 3.46 19.72
C ARG A 359 1.80 4.63 18.82
N ASN A 360 1.22 4.71 17.63
CA ASN A 360 1.64 5.63 16.57
C ASN A 360 0.44 6.41 15.99
N HIS A 361 0.01 7.43 16.71
CA HIS A 361 -1.12 8.27 16.28
C HIS A 361 -0.88 8.92 14.92
N GLY A 362 -1.93 8.94 14.09
CA GLY A 362 -1.90 9.48 12.73
C GLY A 362 -1.24 8.58 11.69
N THR A 363 -0.79 7.39 12.09
CA THR A 363 -0.40 6.32 11.15
C THR A 363 -1.66 5.64 10.60
N VAL A 364 -1.61 5.15 9.39
CA VAL A 364 -2.73 4.47 8.73
C VAL A 364 -2.41 3.00 8.43
N MET A 365 -3.38 2.13 8.68
CA MET A 365 -3.35 0.73 8.27
C MET A 365 -4.44 0.53 7.22
N ILE A 366 -4.05 0.18 5.99
CA ILE A 366 -4.93 0.09 4.82
C ILE A 366 -5.06 -1.37 4.40
N ALA A 367 -6.27 -1.91 4.39
CA ALA A 367 -6.50 -3.29 3.97
C ALA A 367 -6.76 -3.40 2.47
N GLU A 368 -6.00 -4.26 1.78
CA GLU A 368 -6.44 -4.81 0.51
C GLU A 368 -7.28 -6.06 0.80
N GLU A 369 -8.59 -5.86 0.82
CA GLU A 369 -9.58 -6.91 1.09
C GLU A 369 -10.69 -6.86 0.04
N SER A 370 -10.77 -7.89 -0.80
CA SER A 370 -11.58 -7.92 -2.02
C SER A 370 -12.97 -8.55 -1.83
N THR A 371 -13.26 -9.07 -0.63
CA THR A 371 -14.52 -9.76 -0.34
C THR A 371 -15.53 -8.87 0.40
N ALA A 372 -16.69 -9.42 0.72
CA ALA A 372 -17.70 -8.77 1.53
C ALA A 372 -17.50 -8.98 3.04
N TRP A 373 -16.25 -9.17 3.50
CA TRP A 373 -15.98 -9.28 4.94
C TRP A 373 -16.42 -8.01 5.65
N PRO A 374 -17.24 -8.13 6.71
CA PRO A 374 -17.78 -6.94 7.38
C PRO A 374 -16.80 -6.31 8.36
N MET A 375 -16.95 -5.01 8.60
CA MET A 375 -16.25 -4.26 9.64
C MET A 375 -14.72 -4.36 9.55
N VAL A 376 -14.16 -4.39 8.34
CA VAL A 376 -12.70 -4.34 8.13
C VAL A 376 -12.12 -3.09 8.80
N THR A 377 -12.78 -1.95 8.59
CA THR A 377 -12.42 -0.67 9.22
C THR A 377 -13.18 -0.38 10.52
N GLY A 378 -13.93 -1.35 11.02
CA GLY A 378 -14.63 -1.26 12.29
C GLY A 378 -13.67 -1.35 13.48
N ASP A 379 -14.12 -0.81 14.61
CA ASP A 379 -13.38 -0.84 15.87
C ASP A 379 -13.12 -2.30 16.33
N ALA A 380 -11.87 -2.60 16.64
CA ALA A 380 -11.45 -3.94 17.08
C ALA A 380 -12.13 -4.38 18.40
N GLU A 381 -12.49 -3.43 19.28
CA GLU A 381 -13.23 -3.70 20.51
C GLU A 381 -14.71 -4.06 20.24
N LYS A 382 -15.21 -3.76 19.02
CA LYS A 382 -16.59 -4.03 18.57
C LYS A 382 -16.64 -5.07 17.46
N ASP A 383 -15.74 -6.04 17.49
CA ASP A 383 -15.60 -7.13 16.52
C ASP A 383 -15.14 -6.73 15.11
N GLY A 384 -14.74 -5.48 14.89
CA GLY A 384 -14.05 -5.06 13.68
C GLY A 384 -12.60 -5.52 13.63
N LEU A 385 -11.96 -5.38 12.47
CA LEU A 385 -10.54 -5.71 12.30
C LEU A 385 -9.59 -4.57 12.71
N GLY A 386 -10.11 -3.34 12.85
CA GLY A 386 -9.35 -2.17 13.31
C GLY A 386 -8.51 -1.46 12.25
N PHE A 387 -8.68 -1.76 10.97
CA PHE A 387 -7.98 -1.01 9.90
C PHE A 387 -8.46 0.44 9.82
N SER A 388 -7.58 1.35 9.42
CA SER A 388 -7.94 2.75 9.17
C SER A 388 -8.79 2.88 7.91
N LEU A 389 -8.38 2.22 6.83
CA LEU A 389 -8.98 2.31 5.51
C LEU A 389 -9.03 0.93 4.84
N LYS A 390 -9.90 0.79 3.83
CA LYS A 390 -10.00 -0.39 2.97
C LYS A 390 -10.01 0.02 1.50
N TRP A 391 -9.28 -0.69 0.64
CA TRP A 391 -9.41 -0.55 -0.80
C TRP A 391 -10.81 -0.92 -1.25
N ASN A 392 -11.45 -0.07 -2.06
CA ASN A 392 -12.77 -0.34 -2.62
C ASN A 392 -12.67 -1.10 -3.96
N MET A 393 -12.41 -2.40 -3.85
CA MET A 393 -12.30 -3.27 -5.02
C MET A 393 -13.65 -3.44 -5.75
N GLY A 394 -14.76 -3.39 -5.03
CA GLY A 394 -16.12 -3.46 -5.62
C GLY A 394 -16.38 -2.25 -6.53
N TRP A 395 -16.13 -1.05 -6.04
CA TRP A 395 -16.22 0.17 -6.85
C TRP A 395 -15.30 0.11 -8.06
N MET A 396 -14.05 -0.30 -7.87
CA MET A 396 -13.06 -0.40 -8.96
C MET A 396 -13.55 -1.31 -10.08
N ASN A 397 -14.04 -2.50 -9.75
CA ASN A 397 -14.54 -3.46 -10.73
C ASN A 397 -15.73 -2.90 -11.52
N ASP A 398 -16.77 -2.41 -10.83
CA ASP A 398 -17.97 -1.86 -11.47
C ASP A 398 -17.63 -0.63 -12.33
N PHE A 399 -16.78 0.27 -11.81
CA PHE A 399 -16.31 1.45 -12.50
C PHE A 399 -15.57 1.10 -13.79
N LEU A 400 -14.60 0.20 -13.74
CA LEU A 400 -13.82 -0.21 -14.91
C LEU A 400 -14.65 -1.00 -15.91
N GLU A 401 -15.56 -1.86 -15.45
CA GLU A 401 -16.50 -2.54 -16.34
C GLU A 401 -17.37 -1.56 -17.12
N TYR A 402 -17.90 -0.52 -16.44
CA TYR A 402 -18.67 0.52 -17.10
C TYR A 402 -17.82 1.34 -18.09
N MET A 403 -16.63 1.74 -17.70
CA MET A 403 -15.78 2.59 -18.53
C MET A 403 -15.26 1.89 -19.79
N LYS A 404 -15.08 0.57 -19.76
CA LYS A 404 -14.70 -0.26 -20.92
C LYS A 404 -15.81 -0.41 -21.97
N LEU A 405 -17.06 -0.17 -21.59
CA LEU A 405 -18.18 -0.30 -22.52
C LEU A 405 -18.14 0.75 -23.62
N ASP A 406 -18.47 0.34 -24.85
CA ASP A 406 -18.86 1.29 -25.87
C ASP A 406 -19.98 2.20 -25.31
N PRO A 407 -19.90 3.53 -25.50
CA PRO A 407 -20.85 4.49 -24.92
C PRO A 407 -22.32 4.17 -25.21
N TYR A 408 -22.62 3.51 -26.35
CA TYR A 408 -23.98 3.07 -26.67
C TYR A 408 -24.55 2.08 -25.66
N PHE A 409 -23.72 1.22 -25.09
CA PHE A 409 -24.16 0.19 -24.12
C PHE A 409 -24.18 0.71 -22.67
N ARG A 410 -23.59 1.87 -22.40
CA ARG A 410 -23.53 2.45 -21.03
C ARG A 410 -24.91 2.69 -20.43
N LYS A 411 -25.90 3.08 -21.24
CA LYS A 411 -27.29 3.29 -20.79
C LYS A 411 -27.92 2.05 -20.15
N PHE A 412 -27.51 0.84 -20.56
CA PHE A 412 -28.02 -0.42 -20.01
C PHE A 412 -27.24 -0.88 -18.76
N ASN A 413 -26.16 -0.21 -18.43
CA ASN A 413 -25.26 -0.53 -17.33
C ASN A 413 -25.08 0.66 -16.36
N HIS A 414 -25.98 1.62 -16.40
CA HIS A 414 -25.91 2.86 -15.61
C HIS A 414 -25.77 2.60 -14.11
N ASN A 415 -26.42 1.54 -13.61
CA ASN A 415 -26.37 1.11 -12.22
C ASN A 415 -24.96 0.72 -11.72
N LYS A 416 -24.04 0.30 -12.60
CA LYS A 416 -22.64 0.03 -12.18
C LYS A 416 -21.97 1.24 -11.56
N MET A 417 -22.31 2.44 -12.03
CA MET A 417 -21.75 3.68 -11.50
C MET A 417 -22.44 4.19 -10.23
N THR A 418 -23.67 3.76 -9.99
CA THR A 418 -24.47 4.19 -8.82
C THR A 418 -24.49 3.18 -7.69
N PHE A 419 -24.24 1.91 -7.97
CA PHE A 419 -24.35 0.81 -7.01
C PHE A 419 -23.41 0.98 -5.82
N SER A 420 -22.20 1.49 -6.03
CA SER A 420 -21.22 1.73 -4.96
C SER A 420 -21.77 2.60 -3.82
N MET A 421 -22.71 3.51 -4.12
CA MET A 421 -23.31 4.37 -3.09
C MET A 421 -24.23 3.59 -2.13
N SER A 422 -24.66 2.37 -2.48
CA SER A 422 -25.43 1.50 -1.57
C SER A 422 -24.60 1.01 -0.38
N TYR A 423 -23.29 0.95 -0.52
CA TYR A 423 -22.36 0.48 0.52
C TYR A 423 -21.22 1.47 0.84
N ALA A 424 -21.18 2.65 0.21
CA ALA A 424 -20.09 3.63 0.34
C ALA A 424 -19.75 4.04 1.78
N TYR A 425 -20.66 3.81 2.72
CA TYR A 425 -20.52 4.17 4.14
C TYR A 425 -20.44 2.95 5.07
N SER A 426 -20.33 1.73 4.51
CA SER A 426 -20.15 0.51 5.32
C SER A 426 -18.72 0.39 5.85
N GLU A 427 -17.76 0.95 5.13
CA GLU A 427 -16.33 0.99 5.48
C GLU A 427 -15.74 2.36 5.14
N ARG A 428 -14.54 2.64 5.59
CA ARG A 428 -13.75 3.80 5.18
C ARG A 428 -12.90 3.44 3.97
N TYR A 429 -13.29 3.92 2.80
CA TYR A 429 -12.74 3.45 1.54
C TYR A 429 -11.65 4.34 0.95
N VAL A 430 -10.69 3.67 0.27
CA VAL A 430 -9.83 4.26 -0.75
C VAL A 430 -10.32 3.78 -2.11
N LEU A 431 -10.64 4.70 -3.01
CA LEU A 431 -10.92 4.39 -4.41
C LEU A 431 -9.58 4.13 -5.11
N VAL A 432 -9.42 2.94 -5.66
CA VAL A 432 -8.14 2.49 -6.17
C VAL A 432 -8.20 2.19 -7.66
N LEU A 433 -7.22 2.69 -8.39
CA LEU A 433 -6.83 2.23 -9.71
C LEU A 433 -5.36 1.82 -9.62
N SER A 434 -5.12 0.61 -9.09
CA SER A 434 -3.81 0.12 -8.69
C SER A 434 -3.01 -0.49 -9.84
N HIS A 435 -1.80 -0.96 -9.53
CA HIS A 435 -0.93 -1.69 -10.44
C HIS A 435 -1.59 -2.94 -11.04
N ASP A 436 -2.42 -3.66 -10.27
CA ASP A 436 -3.09 -4.88 -10.72
C ASP A 436 -4.00 -4.68 -11.93
N GLU A 437 -4.47 -3.45 -12.12
CA GLU A 437 -5.40 -3.14 -13.21
C GLU A 437 -4.70 -2.84 -14.55
N VAL A 438 -3.39 -2.75 -14.58
CA VAL A 438 -2.62 -2.37 -15.78
C VAL A 438 -1.55 -3.40 -16.16
N VAL A 439 -1.78 -4.66 -15.83
CA VAL A 439 -0.92 -5.82 -16.10
C VAL A 439 -1.73 -7.01 -16.61
N HIS A 440 -1.06 -8.06 -17.02
CA HIS A 440 -1.65 -9.37 -17.34
C HIS A 440 -2.77 -9.32 -18.40
N LEU A 441 -2.55 -8.60 -19.49
CA LEU A 441 -3.49 -8.43 -20.61
C LEU A 441 -4.78 -7.68 -20.24
N LYS A 442 -4.74 -6.89 -19.17
CA LYS A 442 -5.86 -6.01 -18.77
C LYS A 442 -5.85 -4.66 -19.50
N CYS A 443 -4.84 -4.37 -20.31
CA CYS A 443 -4.54 -3.09 -20.96
C CYS A 443 -4.12 -1.97 -19.99
N SER A 444 -3.45 -0.93 -20.48
CA SER A 444 -3.23 0.30 -19.72
C SER A 444 -4.57 1.01 -19.44
N MET A 445 -4.58 1.96 -18.51
CA MET A 445 -5.83 2.65 -18.15
C MET A 445 -6.41 3.43 -19.34
N LEU A 446 -5.57 4.05 -20.17
CA LEU A 446 -6.00 4.74 -21.38
C LEU A 446 -6.55 3.76 -22.43
N GLU A 447 -5.89 2.62 -22.62
CA GLU A 447 -6.30 1.61 -23.60
C GLU A 447 -7.61 0.88 -23.21
N LYS A 448 -7.99 0.90 -21.95
CA LYS A 448 -9.31 0.40 -21.51
C LYS A 448 -10.46 1.26 -22.05
N MET A 449 -10.22 2.53 -22.35
CA MET A 449 -11.26 3.44 -22.83
C MET A 449 -11.64 3.10 -24.28
N PRO A 450 -12.92 3.07 -24.63
CA PRO A 450 -13.39 2.84 -25.99
C PRO A 450 -13.17 4.03 -26.91
N GLY A 451 -13.22 3.77 -28.23
CA GLY A 451 -13.12 4.79 -29.26
C GLY A 451 -11.69 5.00 -29.78
N GLU A 452 -11.55 6.01 -30.64
CA GLU A 452 -10.25 6.45 -31.14
C GLU A 452 -9.47 7.22 -30.07
N LEU A 453 -8.17 7.40 -30.27
CA LEU A 453 -7.28 7.98 -29.26
C LEU A 453 -7.78 9.32 -28.67
N PRO A 454 -8.31 10.29 -29.44
CA PRO A 454 -8.87 11.51 -28.84
C PRO A 454 -10.06 11.25 -27.93
N ASP A 455 -10.91 10.28 -28.24
CA ASP A 455 -12.05 9.93 -27.40
C ASP A 455 -11.63 9.18 -26.14
N LYS A 456 -10.59 8.34 -26.25
CA LYS A 456 -9.98 7.68 -25.09
C LYS A 456 -9.51 8.70 -24.04
N PHE A 457 -8.82 9.76 -24.44
CA PHE A 457 -8.39 10.82 -23.52
C PHE A 457 -9.58 11.55 -22.88
N LYS A 458 -10.61 11.89 -23.65
CA LYS A 458 -11.83 12.52 -23.12
C LYS A 458 -12.54 11.60 -22.12
N ASN A 459 -12.70 10.32 -22.45
CA ASN A 459 -13.26 9.33 -21.55
C ASN A 459 -12.47 9.23 -20.26
N LEU A 460 -11.14 9.18 -20.34
CA LEU A 460 -10.28 9.05 -19.17
C LEU A 460 -10.31 10.29 -18.28
N LYS A 461 -10.35 11.49 -18.86
CA LYS A 461 -10.56 12.75 -18.12
C LYS A 461 -11.91 12.71 -17.36
N ALA A 462 -12.99 12.30 -18.03
CA ALA A 462 -14.30 12.14 -17.41
C ALA A 462 -14.30 11.08 -16.30
N ALA A 463 -13.62 9.95 -16.50
CA ALA A 463 -13.46 8.88 -15.52
C ALA A 463 -12.72 9.37 -14.25
N TYR A 464 -11.58 10.03 -14.41
CA TYR A 464 -10.81 10.56 -13.29
C TYR A 464 -11.56 11.66 -12.52
N SER A 465 -12.32 12.50 -13.22
CA SER A 465 -13.15 13.51 -12.56
C SER A 465 -14.25 12.88 -11.71
N PHE A 466 -14.88 11.79 -12.18
CA PHE A 466 -15.87 11.05 -11.42
C PHE A 466 -15.25 10.43 -10.16
N MET A 467 -14.11 9.73 -10.30
CA MET A 467 -13.36 9.18 -9.18
C MET A 467 -13.01 10.29 -8.16
N ASN A 468 -12.55 11.44 -8.64
CA ASN A 468 -12.13 12.55 -7.78
C ASN A 468 -13.28 13.13 -6.95
N CYS A 469 -14.48 13.22 -7.54
CA CYS A 469 -15.66 13.75 -6.87
C CYS A 469 -16.48 12.72 -6.09
N HIS A 470 -16.31 11.41 -6.34
CA HIS A 470 -16.96 10.32 -5.61
C HIS A 470 -16.42 10.22 -4.17
N PRO A 471 -17.24 9.86 -3.15
CA PRO A 471 -16.75 9.60 -1.79
C PRO A 471 -15.63 8.55 -1.73
N GLY A 472 -14.64 8.78 -0.89
CA GLY A 472 -13.48 7.92 -0.65
C GLY A 472 -12.14 8.60 -0.95
N LYS A 473 -11.06 8.13 -0.33
CA LYS A 473 -9.70 8.58 -0.63
C LYS A 473 -9.29 8.12 -2.03
N LYS A 474 -8.20 8.61 -2.59
CA LYS A 474 -7.83 8.40 -4.00
C LYS A 474 -6.49 7.74 -4.13
N LEU A 475 -6.38 6.75 -5.02
CA LEU A 475 -5.12 6.13 -5.38
C LEU A 475 -5.04 5.94 -6.91
N LEU A 476 -3.94 6.43 -7.50
CA LEU A 476 -3.56 6.13 -8.88
C LEU A 476 -2.17 5.48 -8.90
N PHE A 477 -2.04 4.42 -9.68
CA PHE A 477 -0.74 3.84 -9.96
C PHE A 477 0.03 4.68 -10.98
N MET A 478 1.35 4.74 -10.81
CA MET A 478 2.28 5.50 -11.65
C MET A 478 2.05 5.30 -13.16
N GLY A 479 2.11 6.38 -13.91
CA GLY A 479 1.91 6.41 -15.37
C GLY A 479 0.46 6.57 -15.82
N GLN A 480 -0.51 6.31 -14.96
CA GLN A 480 -1.92 6.49 -15.29
C GLN A 480 -2.28 7.97 -15.44
N GLU A 481 -1.61 8.84 -14.70
CA GLU A 481 -1.84 10.28 -14.67
C GLU A 481 -1.47 11.00 -15.98
N PHE A 482 -0.66 10.37 -16.83
CA PHE A 482 -0.34 10.91 -18.16
C PHE A 482 -0.74 9.96 -19.30
N GLY A 483 -1.50 8.90 -19.01
CA GLY A 483 -2.04 8.00 -20.01
C GLY A 483 -0.98 7.10 -20.66
N GLN A 484 -0.16 6.43 -19.84
CA GLN A 484 0.74 5.36 -20.29
C GLN A 484 0.01 4.45 -21.27
N LEU A 485 0.59 4.19 -22.45
CA LEU A 485 -0.04 3.37 -23.50
C LEU A 485 0.13 1.88 -23.25
N ARG A 486 1.33 1.48 -22.87
CA ARG A 486 1.64 0.06 -22.60
C ARG A 486 1.22 -0.33 -21.19
N GLU A 487 0.92 -1.61 -20.99
CA GLU A 487 0.83 -2.19 -19.65
C GLU A 487 2.14 -1.98 -18.90
N TRP A 488 2.03 -1.90 -17.57
CA TRP A 488 3.19 -1.81 -16.70
C TRP A 488 4.02 -3.10 -16.75
N SER A 489 5.32 -2.94 -16.58
CA SER A 489 6.28 -4.02 -16.39
C SER A 489 7.39 -3.53 -15.46
N GLU A 490 7.79 -4.36 -14.51
CA GLU A 490 8.91 -4.10 -13.59
C GLU A 490 10.27 -4.00 -14.30
N GLU A 491 10.38 -4.54 -15.50
CA GLU A 491 11.64 -4.57 -16.25
C GLU A 491 12.01 -3.24 -16.90
N ARG A 492 11.03 -2.37 -17.18
CA ARG A 492 11.23 -1.12 -17.91
C ARG A 492 10.66 0.07 -17.18
N GLU A 493 11.22 1.25 -17.46
CA GLU A 493 10.65 2.50 -16.95
C GLU A 493 9.34 2.87 -17.65
N LEU A 494 8.62 3.83 -17.06
CA LEU A 494 7.47 4.45 -17.69
C LEU A 494 7.87 5.17 -18.99
N ASP A 495 6.92 5.31 -19.89
CA ASP A 495 7.11 5.97 -21.18
C ASP A 495 7.10 7.50 -21.05
N TRP A 496 8.03 8.06 -20.27
CA TRP A 496 8.12 9.50 -19.98
C TRP A 496 8.19 10.37 -21.21
N PHE A 497 8.65 9.83 -22.37
CA PHE A 497 8.69 10.52 -23.65
C PHE A 497 7.29 10.92 -24.15
N LEU A 498 6.22 10.23 -23.72
CA LEU A 498 4.83 10.57 -24.05
C LEU A 498 4.44 11.97 -23.60
N LEU A 499 5.09 12.49 -22.57
CA LEU A 499 4.86 13.89 -22.11
C LEU A 499 5.34 14.96 -23.10
N ASN A 500 6.04 14.58 -24.17
CA ASN A 500 6.34 15.46 -25.29
C ASN A 500 5.17 15.57 -26.29
N GLU A 501 4.13 14.74 -26.12
CA GLU A 501 2.92 14.75 -26.93
C GLU A 501 1.80 15.47 -26.19
N GLU A 502 1.14 16.42 -26.87
CA GLU A 502 0.15 17.32 -26.25
C GLU A 502 -0.97 16.59 -25.50
N PRO A 503 -1.62 15.51 -26.04
CA PRO A 503 -2.72 14.86 -25.32
C PRO A 503 -2.32 14.25 -23.97
N HIS A 504 -1.10 13.70 -23.88
CA HIS A 504 -0.56 13.13 -22.64
C HIS A 504 -0.23 14.22 -21.62
N LYS A 505 0.34 15.33 -22.08
CA LYS A 505 0.64 16.50 -21.22
C LYS A 505 -0.64 17.16 -20.71
N GLU A 506 -1.65 17.30 -21.56
CA GLU A 506 -2.97 17.80 -21.18
C GLU A 506 -3.64 16.91 -20.12
N LEU A 507 -3.57 15.58 -20.27
CA LEU A 507 -4.11 14.67 -19.27
C LEU A 507 -3.38 14.81 -17.93
N GLN A 508 -2.05 14.91 -17.94
CA GLN A 508 -1.25 15.13 -16.74
C GLN A 508 -1.67 16.44 -16.03
N ASN A 509 -1.79 17.52 -16.77
CA ASN A 509 -2.26 18.80 -16.25
C ASN A 509 -3.68 18.69 -15.68
N TYR A 510 -4.56 17.95 -16.34
CA TYR A 510 -5.93 17.73 -15.89
C TYR A 510 -5.97 16.97 -14.56
N VAL A 511 -5.14 15.93 -14.38
CA VAL A 511 -5.02 15.21 -13.11
C VAL A 511 -4.46 16.12 -12.00
N HIS A 512 -3.44 16.94 -12.31
CA HIS A 512 -2.94 17.97 -11.39
C HIS A 512 -4.07 18.91 -10.93
N ASP A 513 -4.91 19.36 -11.84
CA ASP A 513 -6.04 20.26 -11.56
C ASP A 513 -7.08 19.58 -10.67
N LEU A 514 -7.41 18.32 -10.95
CA LEU A 514 -8.30 17.51 -10.10
C LEU A 514 -7.75 17.38 -8.68
N LEU A 515 -6.47 17.11 -8.51
CA LEU A 515 -5.81 17.00 -7.20
C LEU A 515 -5.76 18.35 -6.47
N THR A 516 -5.65 19.44 -7.23
CA THR A 516 -5.68 20.80 -6.67
C THR A 516 -7.06 21.11 -6.08
N ILE A 517 -8.16 20.85 -6.81
CA ILE A 517 -9.51 21.05 -6.26
C ILE A 517 -9.83 20.08 -5.14
N TYR A 518 -9.37 18.82 -5.22
CA TYR A 518 -9.55 17.83 -4.17
C TYR A 518 -9.04 18.37 -2.83
N LYS A 519 -7.79 18.82 -2.78
CA LYS A 519 -7.18 19.38 -1.56
C LYS A 519 -7.82 20.70 -1.12
N LYS A 520 -8.31 21.50 -2.05
CA LYS A 520 -8.87 22.82 -1.76
C LYS A 520 -10.27 22.78 -1.13
N TYR A 521 -11.08 21.79 -1.50
CA TYR A 521 -12.49 21.74 -1.12
C TYR A 521 -12.78 20.59 -0.15
N PRO A 522 -12.94 20.85 1.16
CA PRO A 522 -13.28 19.82 2.17
C PRO A 522 -14.54 19.01 1.83
N ALA A 523 -15.43 19.54 1.00
CA ALA A 523 -16.57 18.78 0.49
C ALA A 523 -16.17 17.49 -0.23
N LEU A 524 -14.96 17.39 -0.79
CA LEU A 524 -14.50 16.25 -1.57
C LEU A 524 -13.80 15.16 -0.75
N TYR A 525 -13.46 15.43 0.53
CA TYR A 525 -12.73 14.45 1.36
C TYR A 525 -13.22 14.36 2.82
N ALA A 526 -13.65 15.47 3.43
CA ALA A 526 -13.97 15.49 4.86
C ALA A 526 -15.36 14.91 5.18
N GLY A 527 -16.17 14.63 4.17
CA GLY A 527 -17.49 14.01 4.28
C GLY A 527 -17.58 12.61 3.70
N ASP A 528 -16.44 11.97 3.42
CA ASP A 528 -16.40 10.67 2.74
C ASP A 528 -17.11 9.54 3.50
N ASN A 529 -17.09 9.59 4.83
CA ASN A 529 -17.65 8.57 5.70
C ASN A 529 -19.02 8.95 6.28
N ASN A 530 -19.63 10.03 5.78
CA ASN A 530 -20.93 10.50 6.26
C ASN A 530 -21.94 10.55 5.11
N PRO A 531 -23.07 9.79 5.20
CA PRO A 531 -24.14 9.84 4.20
C PRO A 531 -24.67 11.25 3.91
N GLU A 532 -24.65 12.15 4.91
CA GLU A 532 -25.04 13.55 4.71
C GLU A 532 -24.10 14.33 3.79
N GLY A 533 -22.87 13.85 3.59
CA GLY A 533 -21.85 14.45 2.73
C GLY A 533 -22.10 14.29 1.22
N PHE A 534 -23.07 13.47 0.83
CA PHE A 534 -23.38 13.18 -0.57
C PHE A 534 -24.88 13.28 -0.84
N GLU A 535 -25.26 13.72 -2.03
CA GLU A 535 -26.64 13.76 -2.47
C GLU A 535 -26.70 13.63 -4.00
N TRP A 536 -27.37 12.59 -4.50
CA TRP A 536 -27.70 12.53 -5.92
C TRP A 536 -28.60 13.70 -6.32
N ILE A 537 -28.26 14.36 -7.41
CA ILE A 537 -29.20 15.25 -8.12
C ILE A 537 -30.03 14.38 -9.08
N ASN A 538 -29.35 13.63 -9.94
CA ASN A 538 -30.01 12.65 -10.80
C ASN A 538 -29.14 11.40 -10.91
N ALA A 539 -29.64 10.28 -10.35
CA ALA A 539 -29.01 8.96 -10.42
C ALA A 539 -29.54 8.10 -11.57
N ASP A 540 -30.62 8.55 -12.24
CA ASP A 540 -31.41 7.69 -13.13
C ASP A 540 -31.39 8.14 -14.60
N ASP A 541 -30.47 9.05 -14.98
CA ASP A 541 -30.33 9.53 -16.35
C ASP A 541 -29.55 8.55 -17.25
N GLY A 542 -29.98 7.29 -17.22
CA GLY A 542 -29.33 6.20 -17.93
C GLY A 542 -29.39 6.36 -19.45
N ASP A 543 -30.50 6.84 -20.00
CA ASP A 543 -30.67 7.01 -21.45
C ASP A 543 -29.63 7.98 -22.05
N ARG A 544 -29.18 8.96 -21.28
CA ARG A 544 -28.15 9.93 -21.68
C ARG A 544 -26.77 9.60 -21.10
N SER A 545 -26.68 8.61 -20.18
CA SER A 545 -25.47 8.27 -19.42
C SER A 545 -24.82 9.51 -18.76
N ILE A 546 -25.66 10.34 -18.14
CA ILE A 546 -25.26 11.53 -17.39
C ILE A 546 -25.44 11.26 -15.90
N PHE A 547 -24.49 11.71 -15.10
CA PHE A 547 -24.54 11.64 -13.65
C PHE A 547 -24.40 13.04 -13.07
N SER A 548 -25.21 13.34 -12.06
CA SER A 548 -25.09 14.58 -11.31
C SER A 548 -25.34 14.38 -9.83
N PHE A 549 -24.48 14.94 -9.00
CA PHE A 549 -24.57 14.84 -7.55
C PHE A 549 -23.90 16.04 -6.85
N VAL A 550 -24.19 16.16 -5.57
CA VAL A 550 -23.60 17.16 -4.70
C VAL A 550 -22.71 16.50 -3.65
N ARG A 551 -21.54 17.09 -3.43
CA ARG A 551 -20.70 16.85 -2.26
C ARG A 551 -20.86 18.02 -1.30
N LYS A 552 -21.21 17.72 -0.05
CA LYS A 552 -21.49 18.72 0.98
C LYS A 552 -20.31 18.88 1.92
N SER A 553 -19.88 20.11 2.10
CA SER A 553 -18.84 20.45 3.07
C SER A 553 -19.38 20.37 4.50
N PRO A 554 -18.60 19.84 5.47
CA PRO A 554 -18.98 19.88 6.88
C PRO A 554 -19.30 21.30 7.40
N THR A 555 -18.65 22.31 6.82
CA THR A 555 -18.89 23.73 7.16
C THR A 555 -20.10 24.33 6.46
N LYS A 556 -20.80 23.58 5.62
CA LYS A 556 -21.94 24.02 4.79
C LYS A 556 -21.60 25.18 3.82
N ARG A 557 -20.31 25.42 3.58
CA ARG A 557 -19.79 26.42 2.63
C ARG A 557 -18.98 25.70 1.55
N ASN A 558 -18.99 26.26 0.34
CA ASN A 558 -18.25 25.70 -0.79
C ASN A 558 -18.59 24.23 -1.07
N ASN A 559 -19.89 23.90 -1.09
CA ASN A 559 -20.33 22.61 -1.58
C ASN A 559 -19.95 22.47 -3.06
N ILE A 560 -19.82 21.24 -3.51
CA ILE A 560 -19.52 20.92 -4.90
C ILE A 560 -20.76 20.32 -5.55
N LEU A 561 -21.15 20.84 -6.71
CA LEU A 561 -22.06 20.19 -7.65
C LEU A 561 -21.22 19.63 -8.79
N TYR A 562 -21.34 18.36 -9.03
CA TYR A 562 -20.65 17.63 -10.09
C TYR A 562 -21.64 17.15 -11.15
N VAL A 563 -21.29 17.30 -12.43
CA VAL A 563 -22.05 16.82 -13.59
C VAL A 563 -21.07 16.21 -14.58
N VAL A 564 -21.41 15.04 -15.14
CA VAL A 564 -20.59 14.37 -16.16
C VAL A 564 -21.46 13.72 -17.24
N ASN A 565 -21.05 13.83 -18.48
CA ASN A 565 -21.61 13.16 -19.65
C ASN A 565 -20.66 12.06 -20.14
N PHE A 566 -21.02 10.81 -20.03
CA PHE A 566 -20.20 9.69 -20.49
C PHE A 566 -20.53 9.25 -21.93
N THR A 567 -21.02 10.16 -22.77
CA THR A 567 -21.34 9.86 -24.18
C THR A 567 -20.65 10.83 -25.14
N PRO A 568 -20.39 10.42 -26.41
CA PRO A 568 -19.83 11.28 -27.45
C PRO A 568 -20.90 12.23 -28.07
N VAL A 569 -21.90 12.63 -27.29
CA VAL A 569 -23.02 13.46 -27.78
C VAL A 569 -23.08 14.76 -27.00
N ASP A 570 -22.97 15.88 -27.70
CA ASP A 570 -23.17 17.21 -27.13
C ASP A 570 -24.60 17.40 -26.64
N ARG A 571 -24.75 18.07 -25.50
CA ARG A 571 -26.03 18.44 -24.90
C ARG A 571 -26.12 19.97 -24.71
N PRO A 572 -26.31 20.74 -25.78
CA PRO A 572 -26.24 22.20 -25.71
C PRO A 572 -27.30 22.84 -24.80
N ASP A 573 -28.44 22.18 -24.65
CA ASP A 573 -29.55 22.67 -23.84
C ASP A 573 -29.72 21.85 -22.54
N TYR A 574 -28.66 21.19 -22.06
CA TYR A 574 -28.74 20.42 -20.83
C TYR A 574 -29.11 21.30 -19.64
N ARG A 575 -30.07 20.84 -18.85
CA ARG A 575 -30.49 21.54 -17.64
C ARG A 575 -30.23 20.64 -16.44
N VAL A 576 -29.62 21.19 -15.40
CA VAL A 576 -29.34 20.48 -14.16
C VAL A 576 -30.18 21.04 -13.02
N GLY A 577 -30.86 20.15 -12.30
CA GLY A 577 -31.57 20.46 -11.06
C GLY A 577 -30.59 20.79 -9.94
N VAL A 578 -30.95 21.72 -9.05
CA VAL A 578 -30.07 22.13 -7.96
C VAL A 578 -30.83 22.29 -6.64
N PRO A 579 -30.19 22.05 -5.48
CA PRO A 579 -30.86 22.06 -4.18
C PRO A 579 -31.32 23.44 -3.71
N LYS A 580 -30.74 24.52 -4.22
CA LYS A 580 -30.99 25.90 -3.73
C LYS A 580 -30.98 26.92 -4.86
N LYS A 581 -31.78 27.97 -4.71
CA LYS A 581 -31.76 29.15 -5.56
C LYS A 581 -30.54 30.02 -5.25
N LYS A 582 -29.39 29.67 -5.84
CA LYS A 582 -28.11 30.34 -5.64
C LYS A 582 -27.39 30.60 -6.97
N GLN A 583 -26.22 31.19 -6.86
CA GLN A 583 -25.23 31.25 -7.93
C GLN A 583 -24.30 30.03 -7.79
N TYR A 584 -24.06 29.35 -8.91
CA TYR A 584 -23.18 28.20 -9.07
C TYR A 584 -21.99 28.64 -9.91
N LYS A 585 -20.79 28.57 -9.34
CA LYS A 585 -19.55 28.98 -9.99
C LYS A 585 -18.87 27.74 -10.57
N LEU A 586 -18.82 27.65 -11.90
CA LEU A 586 -18.02 26.62 -12.57
C LEU A 586 -16.54 26.89 -12.29
N ILE A 587 -15.88 25.95 -11.68
CA ILE A 587 -14.47 26.06 -11.29
C ILE A 587 -13.56 25.19 -12.16
N MET A 588 -14.10 24.10 -12.75
CA MET A 588 -13.39 23.19 -13.62
C MET A 588 -14.35 22.57 -14.64
N ASP A 589 -13.88 22.35 -15.85
CA ASP A 589 -14.57 21.61 -16.90
C ASP A 589 -13.67 20.51 -17.51
N GLU A 590 -14.03 19.92 -18.64
CA GLU A 590 -13.26 18.89 -19.34
C GLU A 590 -11.89 19.37 -19.86
N ASN A 591 -11.65 20.68 -19.86
CA ASN A 591 -10.38 21.28 -20.27
C ASN A 591 -9.45 21.58 -19.07
N GLY A 592 -9.95 21.47 -17.83
CA GLY A 592 -9.20 21.71 -16.60
C GLY A 592 -9.74 22.87 -15.77
N LEU A 593 -8.92 23.39 -14.86
CA LEU A 593 -9.28 24.52 -14.00
C LEU A 593 -9.52 25.79 -14.81
N LEU A 594 -10.59 26.51 -14.49
CA LEU A 594 -10.87 27.81 -15.09
C LEU A 594 -10.10 28.92 -14.38
N GLU A 595 -9.33 29.70 -15.10
CA GLU A 595 -8.68 30.92 -14.59
C GLU A 595 -9.70 31.88 -13.97
N GLN A 596 -10.85 32.04 -14.63
CA GLN A 596 -11.97 32.84 -14.16
C GLN A 596 -13.24 31.98 -14.08
N PRO A 597 -13.74 31.68 -12.89
CA PRO A 597 -14.97 30.91 -12.72
C PRO A 597 -16.16 31.57 -13.40
N LYS A 598 -16.88 30.81 -14.23
CA LYS A 598 -18.14 31.27 -14.86
C LYS A 598 -19.29 31.04 -13.88
N THR A 599 -20.19 32.04 -13.79
CA THR A 599 -21.30 31.97 -12.84
C THR A 599 -22.62 31.66 -13.56
N PHE A 600 -23.32 30.65 -13.06
CA PHE A 600 -24.65 30.24 -13.50
C PHE A 600 -25.64 30.53 -12.38
N LYS A 601 -26.77 31.16 -12.72
CA LYS A 601 -27.78 31.57 -11.76
C LYS A 601 -28.97 30.60 -11.82
N ALA A 602 -29.27 29.96 -10.71
CA ALA A 602 -30.43 29.09 -10.62
C ALA A 602 -31.73 29.90 -10.70
N VAL A 603 -32.66 29.42 -11.53
CA VAL A 603 -34.00 29.98 -11.71
C VAL A 603 -35.04 29.00 -11.15
N LYS A 604 -36.24 29.49 -10.86
CA LYS A 604 -37.38 28.67 -10.46
C LYS A 604 -37.94 27.96 -11.70
N GLN A 605 -37.34 26.84 -12.01
CA GLN A 605 -37.78 25.93 -13.06
C GLN A 605 -37.44 24.53 -12.62
N GLU A 606 -38.44 23.71 -12.51
CA GLU A 606 -38.29 22.31 -12.05
C GLU A 606 -37.44 21.49 -13.02
N CYS A 607 -36.48 20.74 -12.46
CA CYS A 607 -35.65 19.77 -13.17
C CYS A 607 -35.08 18.77 -12.15
N ASP A 608 -34.94 17.50 -12.52
CA ASP A 608 -34.36 16.45 -11.68
C ASP A 608 -35.03 16.37 -10.27
N ASN A 609 -36.36 16.52 -10.23
CA ASN A 609 -37.15 16.60 -8.98
C ASN A 609 -36.69 17.73 -8.02
N ARG A 610 -36.09 18.81 -8.57
CA ARG A 610 -35.69 20.00 -7.83
C ARG A 610 -36.48 21.22 -8.32
N GLU A 611 -36.87 22.08 -7.38
CA GLU A 611 -37.62 23.33 -7.68
C GLU A 611 -36.78 24.31 -8.51
N PHE A 612 -35.45 24.26 -8.36
CA PHE A 612 -34.51 25.19 -8.99
C PHE A 612 -33.58 24.44 -9.95
N SER A 613 -33.21 25.09 -11.02
CA SER A 613 -32.28 24.59 -12.04
C SER A 613 -31.60 25.70 -12.79
N PHE A 614 -30.57 25.37 -13.55
CA PHE A 614 -29.97 26.24 -14.56
C PHE A 614 -29.58 25.43 -15.82
N ALA A 615 -29.51 26.11 -16.96
CA ALA A 615 -29.03 25.50 -18.19
C ALA A 615 -27.49 25.58 -18.24
N TYR A 616 -26.88 24.48 -18.72
CA TYR A 616 -25.44 24.37 -18.95
C TYR A 616 -25.20 23.59 -20.25
N PRO A 617 -24.44 24.14 -21.23
CA PRO A 617 -24.10 23.40 -22.43
C PRO A 617 -23.05 22.33 -22.08
N LEU A 618 -23.51 21.07 -21.95
CA LEU A 618 -22.68 19.94 -21.54
C LEU A 618 -22.15 19.22 -22.80
N PRO A 619 -20.83 19.31 -23.09
CA PRO A 619 -20.27 18.72 -24.31
C PRO A 619 -20.17 17.20 -24.25
N ALA A 620 -19.78 16.59 -25.36
CA ALA A 620 -19.42 15.19 -25.46
C ALA A 620 -18.29 14.88 -24.48
N TYR A 621 -18.46 13.83 -23.65
CA TYR A 621 -17.57 13.51 -22.54
C TYR A 621 -17.31 14.67 -21.56
N GLY A 622 -18.23 15.63 -21.54
CA GLY A 622 -18.10 16.86 -20.78
C GLY A 622 -18.17 16.65 -19.27
N VAL A 623 -17.41 17.45 -18.57
CA VAL A 623 -17.34 17.52 -17.11
C VAL A 623 -17.68 18.93 -16.65
N ALA A 624 -18.40 19.06 -15.56
CA ALA A 624 -18.65 20.35 -14.94
C ALA A 624 -18.62 20.26 -13.42
N ILE A 625 -17.72 21.00 -12.80
CA ILE A 625 -17.55 21.06 -11.36
C ILE A 625 -17.85 22.49 -10.90
N PHE A 626 -18.91 22.64 -10.12
CA PHE A 626 -19.36 23.92 -9.59
C PHE A 626 -19.18 23.98 -8.08
N THR A 627 -18.88 25.18 -7.55
CA THR A 627 -18.98 25.47 -6.13
C THR A 627 -20.13 26.46 -5.84
N TYR A 628 -20.80 26.31 -4.65
CA TYR A 628 -21.93 27.16 -4.26
C TYR A 628 -22.11 27.31 -2.75
#